data_d260c2ad2ad3a7c092037c2789a67552
#
_entry.id   d260c2ad2ad3a7c092037c2789a67552
#
_cell.length_a   1.000
_cell.length_b   1.000
_cell.length_c   1.000
_cell.angle_alpha   90.00
_cell.angle_beta   90.00
_cell.angle_gamma   90.00
#
_symmetry.space_group_name_H-M   'P 1'
#
loop_
_entity.id
_entity.type
_entity.pdbx_description
1 polymer ?
#
loop_
_entity_poly.entity_id
_entity_poly.type
_entity_poly.pdbx_seq_one_letter_code
_entity_poly.pdbx_strand_id
1 'polypeptide(L)'
;MVRIRNFDVFNQTQLTEVPMSTAIDANQEEVQMFRDMVLRFLEQEILPHVDTWEKNHEMPQEIWNVMGTAGLLLVDLPEQYGTAGASFDVCQMIQEEMCRLGLHGLATGYNIHSNIVAPYVLNIGNQAQKDQWLPKMATGEVVGAIAMTEPGAGSDLAALRTSAIKDGDEYVLNGSKTFITNGNQAGMVIVCAKTDPNAGSKGISLFLVDTTLPGFSTGNPIHKMGQHSSDTAELFFENMRIPADALLGEEGKGFVYLMQELPRERLGCAVQAIGHAQGALDLTLDYVKERKAFGQSVGQFQNTRFKLAECSTELEMCRALLDLHMNKYKREAMTVTDAAMLKLAATEMQLKMVNECLQLFGGYGYTDEYPISRFYRDARVQTIYAGSSEIMKEVIARGLLGR
;
A
#
# COMPACT_ATOMS: atom_id res chain seq x y z
N MET A 1 21.98 36.53 -33.19
CA MET A 1 21.02 36.03 -34.19
C MET A 1 21.57 34.73 -34.76
N VAL A 2 21.23 33.59 -34.19
CA VAL A 2 21.64 32.27 -34.68
C VAL A 2 20.37 31.59 -35.23
N ARG A 3 20.33 31.38 -36.52
CA ARG A 3 19.28 30.64 -37.22
C ARG A 3 19.47 29.16 -36.92
N ILE A 4 18.50 28.56 -36.20
CA ILE A 4 18.39 27.12 -36.06
C ILE A 4 17.66 26.61 -37.32
N ARG A 5 18.37 25.81 -38.13
CA ARG A 5 17.83 25.11 -39.29
C ARG A 5 16.89 23.99 -38.83
N ASN A 6 15.79 23.82 -39.59
CA ASN A 6 14.81 22.75 -39.43
C ASN A 6 15.52 21.38 -39.34
N PHE A 7 15.18 20.63 -38.31
CA PHE A 7 15.44 19.20 -38.23
C PHE A 7 14.14 18.45 -38.65
N ASP A 8 14.00 18.27 -39.96
CA ASP A 8 13.19 17.21 -40.53
C ASP A 8 14.07 15.96 -40.67
N VAL A 9 14.10 15.13 -39.66
CA VAL A 9 14.60 13.75 -39.73
C VAL A 9 13.84 12.88 -38.75
N PHE A 10 12.66 12.43 -39.16
CA PHE A 10 12.13 11.13 -38.73
C PHE A 10 11.51 10.45 -39.96
N ASN A 11 12.36 9.89 -40.77
CA ASN A 11 11.97 8.93 -41.76
C ASN A 11 11.83 7.56 -41.08
N GLN A 12 10.72 6.91 -41.37
CA GLN A 12 10.28 5.62 -40.88
C GLN A 12 11.40 4.55 -40.96
N THR A 13 11.96 4.18 -39.84
CA THR A 13 12.67 2.92 -39.72
C THR A 13 11.68 1.90 -39.18
N GLN A 14 11.29 0.94 -40.00
CA GLN A 14 10.55 -0.24 -39.60
C GLN A 14 11.31 -0.94 -38.48
N LEU A 15 10.79 -0.86 -37.27
CA LEU A 15 11.19 -1.75 -36.18
C LEU A 15 10.65 -3.13 -36.55
N THR A 16 11.54 -4.04 -36.89
CA THR A 16 11.26 -5.46 -37.00
C THR A 16 10.70 -5.93 -35.66
N GLU A 17 9.44 -6.37 -35.67
CA GLU A 17 8.79 -7.01 -34.54
C GLU A 17 9.62 -8.24 -34.13
N VAL A 18 10.22 -8.19 -32.95
CA VAL A 18 10.76 -9.37 -32.29
C VAL A 18 9.56 -10.16 -31.79
N PRO A 19 9.36 -11.43 -32.18
CA PRO A 19 8.21 -12.19 -31.70
C PRO A 19 8.27 -12.34 -30.19
N MET A 20 7.37 -11.65 -29.46
CA MET A 20 7.15 -11.86 -28.04
C MET A 20 6.55 -13.26 -27.81
N SER A 21 7.02 -13.95 -26.77
CA SER A 21 6.57 -15.28 -26.38
C SER A 21 5.08 -15.29 -26.07
N THR A 22 4.33 -16.27 -26.60
CA THR A 22 2.88 -16.45 -26.42
C THR A 22 2.43 -16.55 -24.95
N ALA A 23 3.31 -16.88 -24.01
CA ALA A 23 3.03 -16.92 -22.58
C ALA A 23 2.99 -15.51 -21.93
N ILE A 24 3.64 -14.51 -22.53
CA ILE A 24 3.60 -13.13 -22.05
C ILE A 24 2.26 -12.50 -22.44
N ASP A 25 1.75 -12.81 -23.64
CA ASP A 25 0.49 -12.27 -24.16
C ASP A 25 -0.73 -12.70 -23.32
N ALA A 26 -0.82 -13.97 -22.93
CA ALA A 26 -1.94 -14.49 -22.14
C ALA A 26 -2.05 -13.81 -20.75
N ASN A 27 -0.94 -13.55 -20.09
CA ASN A 27 -0.94 -12.86 -18.80
C ASN A 27 -1.31 -11.37 -18.94
N GLN A 28 -0.96 -10.73 -20.03
CA GLN A 28 -1.35 -9.34 -20.30
C GLN A 28 -2.84 -9.20 -20.61
N GLU A 29 -3.42 -10.15 -21.36
CA GLU A 29 -4.87 -10.18 -21.62
C GLU A 29 -5.66 -10.39 -20.33
N GLU A 30 -5.24 -11.32 -19.47
CA GLU A 30 -5.85 -11.54 -18.16
C GLU A 30 -5.85 -10.25 -17.31
N VAL A 31 -4.68 -9.63 -17.15
CA VAL A 31 -4.55 -8.38 -16.39
C VAL A 31 -5.43 -7.27 -16.97
N GLN A 32 -5.53 -7.16 -18.31
CA GLN A 32 -6.36 -6.15 -18.93
C GLN A 32 -7.86 -6.41 -18.70
N MET A 33 -8.31 -7.66 -18.79
CA MET A 33 -9.71 -8.02 -18.51
C MET A 33 -10.09 -7.70 -17.05
N PHE A 34 -9.21 -8.04 -16.10
CA PHE A 34 -9.41 -7.69 -14.70
C PHE A 34 -9.39 -6.18 -14.49
N ARG A 35 -8.50 -5.46 -15.15
CA ARG A 35 -8.43 -3.99 -15.08
C ARG A 35 -9.74 -3.34 -15.48
N ASP A 36 -10.32 -3.74 -16.60
CA ASP A 36 -11.59 -3.20 -17.10
C ASP A 36 -12.76 -3.49 -16.14
N MET A 37 -12.75 -4.66 -15.50
CA MET A 37 -13.73 -5.02 -14.45
C MET A 37 -13.55 -4.16 -13.20
N VAL A 38 -12.32 -4.02 -12.72
CA VAL A 38 -11.96 -3.24 -11.54
C VAL A 38 -12.32 -1.77 -11.73
N LEU A 39 -11.97 -1.17 -12.86
CA LEU A 39 -12.28 0.22 -13.16
C LEU A 39 -13.78 0.46 -13.14
N ARG A 40 -14.58 -0.39 -13.79
CA ARG A 40 -16.05 -0.28 -13.77
C ARG A 40 -16.60 -0.38 -12.34
N PHE A 41 -16.09 -1.31 -11.54
CA PHE A 41 -16.49 -1.45 -10.14
C PHE A 41 -16.15 -0.19 -9.34
N LEU A 42 -14.92 0.31 -9.44
CA LEU A 42 -14.48 1.51 -8.72
C LEU A 42 -15.29 2.75 -9.12
N GLU A 43 -15.59 2.90 -10.42
CA GLU A 43 -16.39 4.01 -10.94
C GLU A 43 -17.85 3.97 -10.49
N GLN A 44 -18.45 2.79 -10.39
CA GLN A 44 -19.87 2.63 -10.06
C GLN A 44 -20.14 2.54 -8.57
N GLU A 45 -19.31 1.81 -7.82
CA GLU A 45 -19.59 1.47 -6.43
C GLU A 45 -18.76 2.30 -5.43
N ILE A 46 -17.64 2.89 -5.84
CA ILE A 46 -16.70 3.54 -4.93
C ILE A 46 -16.66 5.06 -5.12
N LEU A 47 -16.31 5.52 -6.33
CA LEU A 47 -16.08 6.94 -6.62
C LEU A 47 -17.25 7.87 -6.23
N PRO A 48 -18.53 7.48 -6.37
CA PRO A 48 -19.65 8.33 -5.98
C PRO A 48 -19.70 8.67 -4.48
N HIS A 49 -19.01 7.90 -3.65
CA HIS A 49 -19.06 8.01 -2.18
C HIS A 49 -17.82 8.67 -1.55
N VAL A 50 -16.72 8.77 -2.30
CA VAL A 50 -15.40 9.15 -1.77
C VAL A 50 -15.41 10.50 -1.08
N ASP A 51 -16.02 11.53 -1.68
CA ASP A 51 -16.03 12.88 -1.09
C ASP A 51 -16.79 12.90 0.26
N THR A 52 -17.81 12.05 0.40
CA THR A 52 -18.52 11.87 1.66
C THR A 52 -17.65 11.19 2.71
N TRP A 53 -16.91 10.13 2.33
CA TRP A 53 -16.01 9.40 3.22
C TRP A 53 -14.83 10.28 3.68
N GLU A 54 -14.23 11.02 2.76
CA GLU A 54 -13.16 11.98 3.07
C GLU A 54 -13.63 13.07 4.04
N LYS A 55 -14.84 13.60 3.82
CA LYS A 55 -15.44 14.62 4.70
C LYS A 55 -15.78 14.08 6.09
N ASN A 56 -16.26 12.86 6.16
CA ASN A 56 -16.65 12.21 7.41
C ASN A 56 -15.45 11.61 8.16
N HIS A 57 -14.27 11.54 7.53
CA HIS A 57 -13.08 10.86 8.02
C HIS A 57 -13.31 9.37 8.32
N GLU A 58 -14.21 8.75 7.57
CA GLU A 58 -14.59 7.37 7.77
C GLU A 58 -15.13 6.75 6.47
N MET A 59 -14.66 5.56 6.16
CA MET A 59 -15.22 4.66 5.15
C MET A 59 -16.09 3.60 5.85
N PRO A 60 -17.31 3.36 5.39
CA PRO A 60 -18.19 2.38 6.04
C PRO A 60 -17.62 0.96 5.91
N GLN A 61 -17.83 0.14 6.97
CA GLN A 61 -17.30 -1.23 7.03
C GLN A 61 -17.90 -2.13 5.94
N GLU A 62 -19.12 -1.84 5.51
CA GLU A 62 -19.84 -2.60 4.48
C GLU A 62 -19.10 -2.65 3.15
N ILE A 63 -18.20 -1.71 2.90
CA ILE A 63 -17.43 -1.68 1.65
C ILE A 63 -16.55 -2.94 1.49
N TRP A 64 -16.08 -3.51 2.59
CA TRP A 64 -15.32 -4.75 2.54
C TRP A 64 -16.15 -5.92 2.01
N ASN A 65 -17.42 -6.03 2.42
CA ASN A 65 -18.32 -7.05 1.90
C ASN A 65 -18.67 -6.82 0.41
N VAL A 66 -18.83 -5.56 0.01
CA VAL A 66 -19.06 -5.20 -1.40
C VAL A 66 -17.85 -5.60 -2.26
N MET A 67 -16.63 -5.31 -1.81
CA MET A 67 -15.40 -5.72 -2.50
C MET A 67 -15.22 -7.25 -2.48
N GLY A 68 -15.53 -7.92 -1.37
CA GLY A 68 -15.48 -9.38 -1.27
C GLY A 68 -16.46 -10.05 -2.23
N THR A 69 -17.71 -9.55 -2.31
CA THR A 69 -18.72 -10.04 -3.27
C THR A 69 -18.29 -9.85 -4.71
N ALA A 70 -17.58 -8.77 -5.01
CA ALA A 70 -16.99 -8.53 -6.33
C ALA A 70 -15.74 -9.36 -6.62
N GLY A 71 -15.25 -10.18 -5.67
CA GLY A 71 -14.06 -11.02 -5.81
C GLY A 71 -12.76 -10.23 -5.86
N LEU A 72 -12.71 -9.03 -5.27
CA LEU A 72 -11.56 -8.13 -5.31
C LEU A 72 -10.63 -8.26 -4.09
N LEU A 73 -11.02 -9.00 -3.05
CA LEU A 73 -10.18 -9.22 -1.87
C LEU A 73 -9.33 -10.49 -2.04
N LEU A 74 -8.09 -10.46 -1.56
CA LEU A 74 -7.17 -11.60 -1.52
C LEU A 74 -7.00 -12.31 -2.88
N VAL A 75 -7.05 -11.57 -3.98
CA VAL A 75 -7.22 -12.12 -5.35
C VAL A 75 -6.14 -13.11 -5.77
N ASP A 76 -4.91 -12.98 -5.27
CA ASP A 76 -3.75 -13.82 -5.60
C ASP A 76 -3.52 -14.98 -4.62
N LEU A 77 -4.46 -15.22 -3.70
CA LEU A 77 -4.42 -16.39 -2.83
C LEU A 77 -5.08 -17.62 -3.49
N PRO A 78 -4.80 -18.85 -3.00
CA PRO A 78 -5.37 -20.07 -3.55
C PRO A 78 -6.91 -20.11 -3.52
N GLU A 79 -7.55 -20.54 -4.61
CA GLU A 79 -9.01 -20.59 -4.79
C GLU A 79 -9.76 -21.35 -3.69
N GLN A 80 -9.09 -22.31 -3.02
CA GLN A 80 -9.69 -23.06 -1.90
C GLN A 80 -10.18 -22.19 -0.73
N TYR A 81 -9.71 -20.93 -0.64
CA TYR A 81 -10.15 -19.97 0.37
C TYR A 81 -11.26 -19.01 -0.13
N GLY A 82 -11.84 -19.28 -1.31
CA GLY A 82 -12.90 -18.46 -1.89
C GLY A 82 -12.42 -17.24 -2.64
N THR A 83 -11.15 -17.24 -3.07
CA THR A 83 -10.48 -16.16 -3.80
C THR A 83 -10.43 -16.44 -5.30
N ALA A 84 -10.02 -15.46 -6.10
CA ALA A 84 -9.94 -15.62 -7.55
C ALA A 84 -8.75 -16.49 -8.02
N GLY A 85 -7.73 -16.74 -7.21
CA GLY A 85 -6.51 -17.42 -7.63
C GLY A 85 -5.76 -16.70 -8.76
N ALA A 86 -5.95 -15.38 -8.87
CA ALA A 86 -5.38 -14.56 -9.94
C ALA A 86 -3.86 -14.37 -9.77
N SER A 87 -3.23 -13.83 -10.79
CA SER A 87 -1.79 -13.57 -10.73
C SER A 87 -1.44 -12.43 -9.77
N PHE A 88 -0.19 -12.41 -9.28
CA PHE A 88 0.34 -11.31 -8.47
C PHE A 88 0.25 -9.95 -9.20
N ASP A 89 0.36 -9.95 -10.53
CA ASP A 89 0.23 -8.75 -11.34
C ASP A 89 -1.20 -8.15 -11.24
N VAL A 90 -2.24 -9.00 -11.20
CA VAL A 90 -3.64 -8.56 -10.98
C VAL A 90 -3.78 -7.94 -9.59
N CYS A 91 -3.25 -8.59 -8.56
CA CYS A 91 -3.28 -8.07 -7.20
C CYS A 91 -2.67 -6.67 -7.09
N GLN A 92 -1.53 -6.44 -7.75
CA GLN A 92 -0.86 -5.13 -7.74
C GLN A 92 -1.60 -4.10 -8.61
N MET A 93 -2.17 -4.51 -9.74
CA MET A 93 -2.96 -3.64 -10.62
C MET A 93 -4.18 -3.06 -9.91
N ILE A 94 -4.88 -3.82 -9.07
CA ILE A 94 -6.05 -3.35 -8.32
C ILE A 94 -5.69 -2.13 -7.44
N GLN A 95 -4.63 -2.23 -6.65
CA GLN A 95 -4.24 -1.12 -5.79
C GLN A 95 -3.63 0.06 -6.56
N GLU A 96 -2.97 -0.19 -7.71
CA GLU A 96 -2.48 0.86 -8.59
C GLU A 96 -3.63 1.71 -9.14
N GLU A 97 -4.71 1.07 -9.65
CA GLU A 97 -5.88 1.78 -10.17
C GLU A 97 -6.65 2.52 -9.07
N MET A 98 -6.79 1.94 -7.87
CA MET A 98 -7.35 2.67 -6.72
C MET A 98 -6.57 3.97 -6.47
N CYS A 99 -5.25 3.90 -6.43
CA CYS A 99 -4.42 5.07 -6.18
C CYS A 99 -4.47 6.09 -7.33
N ARG A 100 -4.50 5.61 -8.58
CA ARG A 100 -4.63 6.46 -9.77
C ARG A 100 -5.93 7.26 -9.77
N LEU A 101 -7.02 6.66 -9.29
CA LEU A 101 -8.32 7.32 -9.14
C LEU A 101 -8.42 8.21 -7.87
N GLY A 102 -7.36 8.35 -7.09
CA GLY A 102 -7.34 9.17 -5.87
C GLY A 102 -8.04 8.51 -4.68
N LEU A 103 -8.19 7.18 -4.68
CA LEU A 103 -8.78 6.38 -3.60
C LEU A 103 -7.72 5.89 -2.61
N HIS A 104 -6.77 6.77 -2.25
CA HIS A 104 -5.58 6.35 -1.50
C HIS A 104 -5.91 5.81 -0.09
N GLY A 105 -6.91 6.38 0.58
CA GLY A 105 -7.38 5.88 1.88
C GLY A 105 -7.89 4.43 1.80
N LEU A 106 -8.73 4.12 0.80
CA LEU A 106 -9.19 2.76 0.54
C LEU A 106 -8.03 1.84 0.14
N ALA A 107 -7.15 2.29 -0.78
CA ALA A 107 -6.01 1.51 -1.24
C ALA A 107 -5.05 1.12 -0.11
N THR A 108 -4.85 2.01 0.88
CA THR A 108 -4.03 1.72 2.07
C THR A 108 -4.67 0.63 2.93
N GLY A 109 -5.96 0.73 3.23
CA GLY A 109 -6.70 -0.30 3.96
C GLY A 109 -6.70 -1.64 3.23
N TYR A 110 -6.96 -1.62 1.92
CA TYR A 110 -6.91 -2.79 1.04
C TYR A 110 -5.53 -3.46 1.06
N ASN A 111 -4.47 -2.67 0.95
CA ASN A 111 -3.10 -3.20 0.97
C ASN A 111 -2.78 -3.92 2.29
N ILE A 112 -3.17 -3.34 3.43
CA ILE A 112 -3.00 -3.99 4.73
C ILE A 112 -3.77 -5.31 4.77
N HIS A 113 -5.04 -5.31 4.40
CA HIS A 113 -5.90 -6.48 4.46
C HIS A 113 -5.47 -7.58 3.50
N SER A 114 -5.40 -7.26 2.19
CA SER A 114 -5.21 -8.25 1.12
C SER A 114 -3.74 -8.57 0.82
N ASN A 115 -2.86 -7.56 0.88
CA ASN A 115 -1.47 -7.73 0.41
C ASN A 115 -0.47 -7.94 1.54
N ILE A 116 -0.86 -7.68 2.79
CA ILE A 116 -0.01 -7.85 3.97
C ILE A 116 -0.58 -8.94 4.87
N VAL A 117 -1.69 -8.70 5.54
CA VAL A 117 -2.23 -9.60 6.57
C VAL A 117 -2.55 -11.00 6.02
N ALA A 118 -3.23 -11.08 4.89
CA ALA A 118 -3.59 -12.36 4.29
C ALA A 118 -2.37 -13.21 3.89
N PRO A 119 -1.29 -12.67 3.28
CA PRO A 119 -0.04 -13.38 3.06
C PRO A 119 0.64 -13.87 4.34
N TYR A 120 0.64 -13.08 5.44
CA TYR A 120 1.15 -13.58 6.72
C TYR A 120 0.39 -14.83 7.20
N VAL A 121 -0.93 -14.81 7.13
CA VAL A 121 -1.75 -15.98 7.49
C VAL A 121 -1.46 -17.15 6.55
N LEU A 122 -1.38 -16.90 5.25
CA LEU A 122 -1.11 -17.95 4.25
C LEU A 122 0.27 -18.59 4.42
N ASN A 123 1.32 -17.78 4.59
CA ASN A 123 2.71 -18.24 4.55
C ASN A 123 3.17 -18.84 5.88
N ILE A 124 2.65 -18.32 7.00
CA ILE A 124 3.15 -18.64 8.35
C ILE A 124 2.13 -19.42 9.16
N GLY A 125 0.83 -19.20 8.94
CA GLY A 125 -0.26 -19.83 9.67
C GLY A 125 -0.29 -21.35 9.48
N ASN A 126 -0.73 -22.06 10.53
CA ASN A 126 -1.08 -23.48 10.42
C ASN A 126 -2.42 -23.65 9.65
N GLN A 127 -2.79 -24.88 9.28
CA GLN A 127 -3.97 -25.13 8.45
C GLN A 127 -5.27 -24.66 9.14
N ALA A 128 -5.39 -24.87 10.45
CA ALA A 128 -6.59 -24.42 11.21
C ALA A 128 -6.75 -22.89 11.17
N GLN A 129 -5.64 -22.14 11.33
CA GLN A 129 -5.63 -20.68 11.24
C GLN A 129 -5.99 -20.18 9.82
N LYS A 130 -5.47 -20.85 8.78
CA LYS A 130 -5.82 -20.52 7.39
C LYS A 130 -7.30 -20.73 7.11
N ASP A 131 -7.83 -21.90 7.51
CA ASP A 131 -9.24 -22.28 7.31
C ASP A 131 -10.20 -21.39 8.12
N GLN A 132 -9.77 -20.91 9.27
CA GLN A 132 -10.54 -20.01 10.11
C GLN A 132 -10.64 -18.60 9.53
N TRP A 133 -9.54 -18.03 9.05
CA TRP A 133 -9.44 -16.60 8.76
C TRP A 133 -9.53 -16.25 7.28
N LEU A 134 -8.85 -16.97 6.39
CA LEU A 134 -8.76 -16.57 4.98
C LEU A 134 -10.12 -16.53 4.26
N PRO A 135 -11.05 -17.50 4.44
CA PRO A 135 -12.36 -17.41 3.80
C PRO A 135 -13.18 -16.20 4.24
N LYS A 136 -13.14 -15.86 5.53
CA LYS A 136 -13.84 -14.68 6.08
C LYS A 136 -13.21 -13.37 5.61
N MET A 137 -11.91 -13.35 5.45
CA MET A 137 -11.20 -12.21 4.88
C MET A 137 -11.52 -12.04 3.38
N ALA A 138 -11.61 -13.14 2.62
CA ALA A 138 -11.96 -13.10 1.20
C ALA A 138 -13.36 -12.54 0.94
N THR A 139 -14.31 -12.79 1.84
CA THR A 139 -15.68 -12.25 1.75
C THR A 139 -15.83 -10.84 2.34
N GLY A 140 -14.80 -10.32 3.02
CA GLY A 140 -14.88 -9.06 3.76
C GLY A 140 -15.67 -9.13 5.07
N GLU A 141 -16.09 -10.33 5.52
CA GLU A 141 -16.71 -10.54 6.84
C GLU A 141 -15.74 -10.16 7.97
N VAL A 142 -14.47 -10.47 7.80
CA VAL A 142 -13.40 -10.13 8.73
C VAL A 142 -12.38 -9.23 8.03
N VAL A 143 -12.19 -8.03 8.56
CA VAL A 143 -11.12 -7.13 8.12
C VAL A 143 -9.84 -7.44 8.89
N GLY A 144 -8.72 -7.54 8.20
CA GLY A 144 -7.42 -7.80 8.80
C GLY A 144 -6.63 -6.51 9.05
N ALA A 145 -5.93 -6.47 10.19
CA ALA A 145 -4.95 -5.43 10.52
C ALA A 145 -3.64 -6.03 11.05
N ILE A 146 -2.57 -5.26 11.01
CA ILE A 146 -1.27 -5.64 11.62
C ILE A 146 -0.81 -4.55 12.58
N ALA A 147 -0.51 -4.94 13.80
CA ALA A 147 -0.20 -4.04 14.91
C ALA A 147 1.26 -4.21 15.36
N MET A 148 2.16 -3.42 14.74
CA MET A 148 3.58 -3.39 15.06
C MET A 148 3.93 -2.18 15.93
N THR A 149 3.57 -0.98 15.46
CA THR A 149 3.99 0.31 16.02
C THR A 149 3.37 0.57 17.39
N GLU A 150 4.18 1.09 18.31
CA GLU A 150 3.77 1.55 19.65
C GLU A 150 4.11 3.03 19.83
N PRO A 151 3.51 3.73 20.82
CA PRO A 151 3.87 5.12 21.11
C PRO A 151 5.37 5.36 21.33
N GLY A 152 6.10 4.34 21.82
CA GLY A 152 7.55 4.39 22.06
C GLY A 152 8.41 3.62 21.07
N ALA A 153 7.83 2.95 20.06
CA ALA A 153 8.55 2.06 19.14
C ALA A 153 7.94 2.10 17.73
N GLY A 154 8.58 2.84 16.83
CA GLY A 154 8.22 2.89 15.40
C GLY A 154 9.33 2.23 14.56
N SER A 155 10.30 3.02 14.09
CA SER A 155 11.44 2.51 13.31
C SER A 155 12.29 1.48 14.07
N ASP A 156 12.39 1.63 15.39
CA ASP A 156 13.02 0.64 16.30
C ASP A 156 11.99 -0.34 16.84
N LEU A 157 11.64 -1.33 16.04
CA LEU A 157 10.69 -2.39 16.44
C LEU A 157 11.22 -3.25 17.60
N ALA A 158 12.55 -3.34 17.79
CA ALA A 158 13.11 -4.11 18.90
C ALA A 158 12.77 -3.51 20.27
N ALA A 159 12.46 -2.22 20.31
CA ALA A 159 12.08 -1.48 21.51
C ALA A 159 10.60 -1.63 21.92
N LEU A 160 9.78 -2.40 21.18
CA LEU A 160 8.37 -2.64 21.52
C LEU A 160 8.23 -3.23 22.94
N ARG A 161 7.13 -2.90 23.61
CA ARG A 161 6.86 -3.25 25.02
C ARG A 161 5.62 -4.09 25.23
N THR A 162 4.70 -4.15 24.25
CA THR A 162 3.55 -5.06 24.30
C THR A 162 4.05 -6.46 24.57
N SER A 163 3.50 -7.11 25.60
CA SER A 163 3.93 -8.43 26.09
C SER A 163 2.82 -9.46 25.92
N ALA A 164 3.19 -10.70 25.66
CA ALA A 164 2.31 -11.86 25.62
C ALA A 164 2.97 -12.94 26.49
N ILE A 165 2.54 -13.02 27.74
CA ILE A 165 3.14 -13.95 28.73
C ILE A 165 2.30 -15.22 28.78
N LYS A 166 2.95 -16.36 28.62
CA LYS A 166 2.30 -17.68 28.64
C LYS A 166 1.75 -18.00 30.03
N ASP A 167 0.49 -18.43 30.11
CA ASP A 167 -0.21 -18.83 31.32
C ASP A 167 -1.04 -20.09 31.01
N GLY A 168 -0.46 -21.27 31.25
CA GLY A 168 -1.07 -22.55 30.88
C GLY A 168 -1.23 -22.69 29.36
N ASP A 169 -2.47 -22.89 28.92
CA ASP A 169 -2.83 -23.04 27.51
C ASP A 169 -3.25 -21.70 26.83
N GLU A 170 -2.91 -20.59 27.47
CA GLU A 170 -3.20 -19.24 26.98
C GLU A 170 -1.97 -18.35 27.03
N TYR A 171 -2.05 -17.19 26.36
CA TYR A 171 -1.18 -16.05 26.56
C TYR A 171 -1.97 -14.88 27.14
N VAL A 172 -1.38 -14.15 28.07
CA VAL A 172 -1.93 -12.90 28.61
C VAL A 172 -1.25 -11.74 27.89
N LEU A 173 -2.01 -11.07 27.03
CA LEU A 173 -1.55 -9.94 26.20
C LEU A 173 -1.78 -8.63 26.95
N ASN A 174 -0.74 -7.80 27.08
CA ASN A 174 -0.79 -6.48 27.68
C ASN A 174 0.03 -5.47 26.86
N GLY A 175 -0.53 -4.29 26.61
CA GLY A 175 0.15 -3.21 25.92
C GLY A 175 -0.77 -2.34 25.10
N SER A 176 -0.16 -1.49 24.26
CA SER A 176 -0.90 -0.62 23.33
C SER A 176 -0.16 -0.49 22.01
N LYS A 177 -0.93 -0.29 20.94
CA LYS A 177 -0.43 -0.05 19.59
C LYS A 177 -0.99 1.25 19.06
N THR A 178 -0.27 1.92 18.16
CA THR A 178 -0.70 3.20 17.58
C THR A 178 -0.50 3.22 16.07
N PHE A 179 -1.27 4.06 15.39
CA PHE A 179 -1.28 4.21 13.93
C PHE A 179 -1.63 2.90 13.19
N ILE A 180 -2.57 2.12 13.73
CA ILE A 180 -2.96 0.85 13.13
C ILE A 180 -4.05 1.08 12.10
N THR A 181 -3.71 0.88 10.84
CA THR A 181 -4.64 0.93 9.71
C THR A 181 -5.64 -0.22 9.82
N ASN A 182 -6.91 0.05 9.52
CA ASN A 182 -8.06 -0.83 9.74
C ASN A 182 -8.34 -1.15 11.22
N GLY A 183 -7.73 -0.44 12.17
CA GLY A 183 -7.73 -0.83 13.59
C GLY A 183 -9.10 -0.84 14.26
N ASN A 184 -10.01 0.10 13.90
CA ASN A 184 -11.37 0.12 14.42
C ASN A 184 -12.29 -0.93 13.75
N GLN A 185 -12.04 -1.23 12.47
CA GLN A 185 -12.84 -2.15 11.66
C GLN A 185 -12.32 -3.59 11.70
N ALA A 186 -11.13 -3.83 12.28
CA ALA A 186 -10.52 -5.15 12.28
C ALA A 186 -11.32 -6.16 13.11
N GLY A 187 -11.68 -7.29 12.50
CA GLY A 187 -12.14 -8.49 13.21
C GLY A 187 -10.99 -9.40 13.64
N MET A 188 -9.81 -9.25 13.00
CA MET A 188 -8.60 -9.97 13.34
C MET A 188 -7.38 -9.07 13.20
N VAL A 189 -6.48 -9.09 14.18
CA VAL A 189 -5.24 -8.31 14.19
C VAL A 189 -4.03 -9.22 14.36
N ILE A 190 -3.04 -9.10 13.48
CA ILE A 190 -1.71 -9.66 13.73
C ILE A 190 -1.01 -8.74 14.73
N VAL A 191 -0.77 -9.21 15.94
CA VAL A 191 -0.13 -8.42 17.02
C VAL A 191 1.31 -8.88 17.23
N CYS A 192 2.25 -7.93 17.09
CA CYS A 192 3.65 -8.14 17.50
C CYS A 192 3.77 -7.90 19.00
N ALA A 193 4.15 -8.94 19.77
CA ALA A 193 4.32 -8.85 21.21
C ALA A 193 5.57 -9.59 21.66
N LYS A 194 6.13 -9.22 22.83
CA LYS A 194 7.24 -9.91 23.44
C LYS A 194 6.76 -11.08 24.29
N THR A 195 7.19 -12.27 23.93
CA THR A 195 7.10 -13.48 24.78
C THR A 195 8.31 -13.59 25.70
N ASP A 196 9.47 -13.02 25.31
CA ASP A 196 10.63 -12.83 26.19
C ASP A 196 11.12 -11.37 26.13
N PRO A 197 10.84 -10.56 27.18
CA PRO A 197 11.25 -9.16 27.23
C PRO A 197 12.78 -8.94 27.18
N ASN A 198 13.58 -9.96 27.56
CA ASN A 198 15.03 -9.85 27.69
C ASN A 198 15.78 -10.27 26.41
N ALA A 199 15.11 -10.91 25.45
CA ALA A 199 15.75 -11.48 24.27
C ALA A 199 15.83 -10.50 23.06
N GLY A 200 15.57 -9.20 23.27
CA GLY A 200 15.60 -8.20 22.19
C GLY A 200 14.62 -8.54 21.05
N SER A 201 15.10 -8.54 19.80
CA SER A 201 14.28 -8.92 18.64
C SER A 201 13.93 -10.42 18.60
N LYS A 202 14.73 -11.28 19.23
CA LYS A 202 14.45 -12.72 19.34
C LYS A 202 13.34 -13.06 20.34
N GLY A 203 12.92 -12.10 21.16
CA GLY A 203 11.79 -12.25 22.06
C GLY A 203 10.45 -11.84 21.44
N ILE A 204 10.42 -11.43 20.18
CA ILE A 204 9.19 -10.99 19.49
C ILE A 204 8.51 -12.19 18.84
N SER A 205 7.21 -12.33 19.13
CA SER A 205 6.30 -13.31 18.52
C SER A 205 5.13 -12.60 17.85
N LEU A 206 4.45 -13.28 16.92
CA LEU A 206 3.25 -12.80 16.24
C LEU A 206 2.04 -13.59 16.72
N PHE A 207 0.91 -12.92 16.89
CA PHE A 207 -0.34 -13.53 17.32
C PHE A 207 -1.49 -13.10 16.41
N LEU A 208 -2.35 -14.04 16.01
CA LEU A 208 -3.64 -13.77 15.38
C LEU A 208 -4.66 -13.50 16.49
N VAL A 209 -4.99 -12.25 16.72
CA VAL A 209 -5.85 -11.82 17.81
C VAL A 209 -7.26 -11.56 17.29
N ASP A 210 -8.25 -12.31 17.78
CA ASP A 210 -9.66 -12.04 17.57
C ASP A 210 -10.06 -10.82 18.40
N THR A 211 -10.53 -9.77 17.74
CA THR A 211 -10.86 -8.49 18.41
C THR A 211 -12.15 -8.55 19.24
N THR A 212 -12.93 -9.64 19.12
CA THR A 212 -14.14 -9.84 19.93
C THR A 212 -13.85 -10.35 21.34
N LEU A 213 -12.61 -10.81 21.59
CA LEU A 213 -12.22 -11.35 22.90
C LEU A 213 -12.14 -10.24 23.98
N PRO A 214 -12.48 -10.55 25.24
CA PRO A 214 -12.38 -9.58 26.33
C PRO A 214 -10.95 -9.08 26.55
N GLY A 215 -10.81 -7.79 26.88
CA GLY A 215 -9.52 -7.14 27.10
C GLY A 215 -8.97 -6.43 25.86
N PHE A 216 -9.66 -6.51 24.72
CA PHE A 216 -9.37 -5.69 23.54
C PHE A 216 -10.24 -4.41 23.54
N SER A 217 -9.66 -3.28 23.19
CA SER A 217 -10.39 -2.05 22.87
C SER A 217 -9.62 -1.16 21.90
N THR A 218 -10.32 -0.27 21.23
CA THR A 218 -9.76 0.74 20.33
C THR A 218 -9.87 2.14 20.95
N GLY A 219 -8.96 3.01 20.58
CA GLY A 219 -9.04 4.44 20.90
C GLY A 219 -9.96 5.21 19.95
N ASN A 220 -10.03 6.52 20.17
CA ASN A 220 -10.72 7.39 19.23
C ASN A 220 -10.01 7.37 17.86
N PRO A 221 -10.74 7.55 16.74
CA PRO A 221 -10.15 7.66 15.42
C PRO A 221 -9.05 8.73 15.38
N ILE A 222 -7.90 8.42 14.80
CA ILE A 222 -6.80 9.36 14.66
C ILE A 222 -7.07 10.29 13.48
N HIS A 223 -7.22 11.60 13.75
CA HIS A 223 -7.35 12.61 12.71
C HIS A 223 -6.01 12.85 12.03
N LYS A 224 -5.93 12.53 10.74
CA LYS A 224 -4.72 12.59 9.92
C LYS A 224 -4.70 13.81 9.01
N MET A 225 -3.54 14.18 8.50
CA MET A 225 -3.36 15.23 7.50
C MET A 225 -3.96 14.85 6.14
N GLY A 226 -3.93 13.57 5.78
CA GLY A 226 -4.46 12.99 4.54
C GLY A 226 -4.99 11.59 4.78
N GLN A 227 -5.45 10.91 3.69
CA GLN A 227 -6.10 9.61 3.75
C GLN A 227 -7.24 9.62 4.79
N HIS A 228 -8.09 10.62 4.74
CA HIS A 228 -9.10 10.85 5.76
C HIS A 228 -10.09 9.68 5.85
N SER A 229 -10.48 9.10 4.71
CA SER A 229 -11.37 7.94 4.65
C SER A 229 -10.76 6.65 5.20
N SER A 230 -9.43 6.56 5.35
CA SER A 230 -8.78 5.38 5.92
C SER A 230 -8.96 5.33 7.43
N ASP A 231 -9.45 4.20 7.94
CA ASP A 231 -9.45 3.91 9.37
C ASP A 231 -8.00 3.78 9.90
N THR A 232 -7.74 4.48 10.99
CA THR A 232 -6.45 4.41 11.69
C THR A 232 -6.68 4.63 13.18
N ALA A 233 -6.31 3.67 14.02
CA ALA A 233 -6.63 3.65 15.44
C ALA A 233 -5.44 3.37 16.35
N GLU A 234 -5.65 3.65 17.63
CA GLU A 234 -4.89 3.05 18.73
C GLU A 234 -5.59 1.77 19.18
N LEU A 235 -4.81 0.75 19.53
CA LEU A 235 -5.31 -0.51 20.07
C LEU A 235 -4.78 -0.70 21.48
N PHE A 236 -5.63 -1.21 22.37
CA PHE A 236 -5.29 -1.48 23.76
C PHE A 236 -5.58 -2.93 24.11
N PHE A 237 -4.66 -3.54 24.86
CA PHE A 237 -4.75 -4.90 25.36
C PHE A 237 -4.56 -4.86 26.86
N GLU A 238 -5.63 -5.21 27.60
CA GLU A 238 -5.66 -5.16 29.07
C GLU A 238 -5.94 -6.53 29.64
N ASN A 239 -4.90 -7.24 30.10
CA ASN A 239 -4.98 -8.62 30.59
C ASN A 239 -5.78 -9.52 29.63
N MET A 240 -5.65 -9.27 28.35
CA MET A 240 -6.38 -9.98 27.31
C MET A 240 -5.86 -11.40 27.20
N ARG A 241 -6.74 -12.37 27.44
CA ARG A 241 -6.44 -13.79 27.30
C ARG A 241 -6.70 -14.25 25.89
N ILE A 242 -5.68 -14.78 25.25
CA ILE A 242 -5.74 -15.36 23.92
C ILE A 242 -5.30 -16.83 23.99
N PRO A 243 -5.92 -17.75 23.25
CA PRO A 243 -5.55 -19.16 23.27
C PRO A 243 -4.13 -19.37 22.73
N ALA A 244 -3.46 -20.45 23.16
CA ALA A 244 -2.07 -20.72 22.73
C ALA A 244 -1.94 -20.93 21.23
N ASP A 245 -2.99 -21.41 20.56
CA ASP A 245 -3.04 -21.59 19.10
C ASP A 245 -3.25 -20.29 18.32
N ALA A 246 -3.43 -19.14 19.00
CA ALA A 246 -3.34 -17.82 18.38
C ALA A 246 -1.92 -17.45 17.95
N LEU A 247 -0.89 -18.15 18.45
CA LEU A 247 0.50 -17.94 18.06
C LEU A 247 0.65 -18.21 16.55
N LEU A 248 1.11 -17.20 15.80
CA LEU A 248 1.38 -17.29 14.38
C LEU A 248 2.82 -17.73 14.14
N GLY A 249 3.00 -18.95 13.63
CA GLY A 249 4.31 -19.56 13.45
C GLY A 249 4.95 -20.01 14.78
N GLU A 250 6.24 -19.77 14.95
CA GLU A 250 7.03 -20.20 16.10
C GLU A 250 7.26 -19.04 17.08
N GLU A 251 7.26 -19.35 18.40
CA GLU A 251 7.57 -18.38 19.45
C GLU A 251 9.00 -17.82 19.27
N GLY A 252 9.16 -16.50 19.42
CA GLY A 252 10.44 -15.81 19.27
C GLY A 252 10.90 -15.61 17.82
N LYS A 253 10.14 -16.04 16.81
CA LYS A 253 10.45 -15.88 15.39
C LYS A 253 9.74 -14.70 14.72
N GLY A 254 8.93 -13.95 15.45
CA GLY A 254 8.12 -12.87 14.87
C GLY A 254 8.94 -11.86 14.09
N PHE A 255 10.10 -11.44 14.58
CA PHE A 255 10.97 -10.50 13.85
C PHE A 255 11.50 -11.09 12.53
N VAL A 256 11.78 -12.39 12.49
CA VAL A 256 12.22 -13.06 11.25
C VAL A 256 11.10 -13.04 10.21
N TYR A 257 9.87 -13.38 10.62
CA TYR A 257 8.70 -13.36 9.74
C TYR A 257 8.41 -11.97 9.20
N LEU A 258 8.51 -10.92 10.04
CA LEU A 258 8.40 -9.54 9.57
C LEU A 258 9.43 -9.23 8.48
N MET A 259 10.69 -9.63 8.66
CA MET A 259 11.74 -9.39 7.66
C MET A 259 11.51 -10.14 6.35
N GLN A 260 10.89 -11.32 6.38
CA GLN A 260 10.58 -12.12 5.21
C GLN A 260 9.47 -11.49 4.35
N GLU A 261 8.45 -10.91 4.98
CA GLU A 261 7.30 -10.32 4.28
C GLU A 261 7.54 -8.85 3.83
N LEU A 262 8.47 -8.13 4.46
CA LEU A 262 8.78 -6.73 4.13
C LEU A 262 9.03 -6.45 2.63
N PRO A 263 9.67 -7.31 1.83
CA PRO A 263 9.84 -7.04 0.40
C PRO A 263 8.52 -6.87 -0.34
N ARG A 264 7.51 -7.73 -0.06
CA ARG A 264 6.15 -7.64 -0.62
C ARG A 264 5.46 -6.35 -0.16
N GLU A 265 5.52 -6.03 1.12
CA GLU A 265 4.92 -4.84 1.70
C GLU A 265 5.45 -3.54 1.07
N ARG A 266 6.77 -3.44 0.91
CA ARG A 266 7.44 -2.27 0.30
C ARG A 266 7.17 -2.16 -1.19
N LEU A 267 7.05 -3.29 -1.89
CA LEU A 267 6.64 -3.31 -3.29
C LEU A 267 5.22 -2.76 -3.43
N GLY A 268 4.27 -3.18 -2.59
CA GLY A 268 2.92 -2.63 -2.55
C GLY A 268 2.90 -1.11 -2.33
N CYS A 269 3.74 -0.59 -1.41
CA CYS A 269 3.89 0.86 -1.22
C CYS A 269 4.38 1.59 -2.48
N ALA A 270 5.30 0.99 -3.23
CA ALA A 270 5.82 1.57 -4.46
C ALA A 270 4.76 1.58 -5.58
N VAL A 271 3.98 0.50 -5.70
CA VAL A 271 2.85 0.43 -6.65
C VAL A 271 1.84 1.54 -6.35
N GLN A 272 1.46 1.70 -5.09
CA GLN A 272 0.56 2.78 -4.67
C GLN A 272 1.13 4.16 -4.99
N ALA A 273 2.41 4.39 -4.74
CA ALA A 273 3.06 5.67 -5.01
C ALA A 273 3.07 6.01 -6.50
N ILE A 274 3.36 5.04 -7.36
CA ILE A 274 3.39 5.19 -8.82
C ILE A 274 1.98 5.43 -9.37
N GLY A 275 0.99 4.63 -8.97
CA GLY A 275 -0.40 4.82 -9.36
C GLY A 275 -0.94 6.19 -8.97
N HIS A 276 -0.65 6.63 -7.73
CA HIS A 276 -1.05 7.92 -7.22
C HIS A 276 -0.38 9.10 -7.97
N ALA A 277 0.92 9.00 -8.27
CA ALA A 277 1.64 9.98 -9.07
C ALA A 277 1.09 10.07 -10.49
N GLN A 278 0.73 8.94 -11.11
CA GLN A 278 0.07 8.89 -12.41
C GLN A 278 -1.27 9.62 -12.39
N GLY A 279 -2.13 9.35 -11.39
CA GLY A 279 -3.42 10.02 -11.25
C GLY A 279 -3.29 11.54 -11.08
N ALA A 280 -2.33 12.00 -10.28
CA ALA A 280 -2.03 13.43 -10.13
C ALA A 280 -1.58 14.07 -11.46
N LEU A 281 -0.76 13.37 -12.23
CA LEU A 281 -0.31 13.82 -13.55
C LEU A 281 -1.48 13.87 -14.54
N ASP A 282 -2.32 12.83 -14.61
CA ASP A 282 -3.50 12.77 -15.49
C ASP A 282 -4.43 13.97 -15.23
N LEU A 283 -4.81 14.21 -13.96
CA LEU A 283 -5.61 15.36 -13.56
C LEU A 283 -4.99 16.70 -13.96
N THR A 284 -3.67 16.82 -13.80
CA THR A 284 -2.95 18.05 -14.11
C THR A 284 -2.89 18.30 -15.60
N LEU A 285 -2.68 17.25 -16.41
CA LEU A 285 -2.67 17.35 -17.88
C LEU A 285 -4.01 17.87 -18.42
N ASP A 286 -5.13 17.40 -17.89
CA ASP A 286 -6.46 17.87 -18.29
C ASP A 286 -6.69 19.31 -17.84
N TYR A 287 -6.38 19.63 -16.59
CA TYR A 287 -6.52 20.97 -16.06
C TYR A 287 -5.72 22.03 -16.86
N VAL A 288 -4.45 21.79 -17.18
CA VAL A 288 -3.61 22.77 -17.87
C VAL A 288 -3.98 22.95 -19.35
N LYS A 289 -4.63 21.97 -19.99
CA LYS A 289 -5.18 22.10 -21.33
C LYS A 289 -6.38 23.06 -21.37
N GLU A 290 -7.25 23.00 -20.38
CA GLU A 290 -8.50 23.77 -20.28
C GLU A 290 -8.30 25.15 -19.66
N ARG A 291 -7.55 25.23 -18.58
CA ARG A 291 -7.33 26.47 -17.83
C ARG A 291 -6.58 27.50 -18.66
N LYS A 292 -7.14 28.71 -18.76
CA LYS A 292 -6.55 29.83 -19.51
C LYS A 292 -6.04 30.92 -18.58
N ALA A 293 -4.89 31.47 -18.91
CA ALA A 293 -4.30 32.66 -18.29
C ALA A 293 -3.50 33.42 -19.35
N PHE A 294 -3.48 34.75 -19.27
CA PHE A 294 -2.76 35.60 -20.24
C PHE A 294 -3.06 35.29 -21.70
N GLY A 295 -4.33 34.98 -22.02
CA GLY A 295 -4.83 34.75 -23.38
C GLY A 295 -4.57 33.38 -24.00
N GLN A 296 -3.95 32.45 -23.26
CA GLN A 296 -3.65 31.08 -23.73
C GLN A 296 -3.86 30.04 -22.63
N SER A 297 -3.88 28.74 -22.98
CA SER A 297 -3.96 27.68 -21.96
C SER A 297 -2.68 27.63 -21.14
N VAL A 298 -2.81 27.25 -19.85
CA VAL A 298 -1.66 27.12 -18.93
C VAL A 298 -0.62 26.12 -19.47
N GLY A 299 -1.07 25.06 -20.19
CA GLY A 299 -0.21 24.09 -20.85
C GLY A 299 0.66 24.65 -21.97
N GLN A 300 0.38 25.85 -22.49
CA GLN A 300 1.18 26.48 -23.55
C GLN A 300 2.42 27.23 -23.00
N PHE A 301 2.46 27.53 -21.70
CA PHE A 301 3.63 28.18 -21.11
C PHE A 301 4.83 27.22 -21.06
N GLN A 302 6.00 27.73 -21.42
CA GLN A 302 7.24 26.92 -21.50
C GLN A 302 7.56 26.23 -20.15
N ASN A 303 7.44 26.95 -19.04
CA ASN A 303 7.69 26.39 -17.71
C ASN A 303 6.75 25.23 -17.39
N THR A 304 5.46 25.34 -17.70
CA THR A 304 4.48 24.24 -17.51
C THR A 304 4.89 23.01 -18.31
N ARG A 305 5.25 23.19 -19.58
CA ARG A 305 5.69 22.06 -20.44
C ARG A 305 6.95 21.38 -19.92
N PHE A 306 7.90 22.17 -19.39
CA PHE A 306 9.13 21.61 -18.83
C PHE A 306 8.84 20.82 -17.56
N LYS A 307 8.00 21.34 -16.65
CA LYS A 307 7.59 20.63 -15.44
C LYS A 307 6.86 19.32 -15.74
N LEU A 308 5.94 19.32 -16.69
CA LEU A 308 5.22 18.10 -17.11
C LEU A 308 6.19 17.08 -17.74
N ALA A 309 7.17 17.51 -18.54
CA ALA A 309 8.17 16.62 -19.13
C ALA A 309 9.09 16.00 -18.05
N GLU A 310 9.53 16.80 -17.07
CA GLU A 310 10.30 16.32 -15.91
C GLU A 310 9.50 15.27 -15.13
N CYS A 311 8.25 15.57 -14.76
CA CYS A 311 7.36 14.68 -14.04
C CYS A 311 7.13 13.36 -14.78
N SER A 312 6.80 13.43 -16.07
CA SER A 312 6.58 12.23 -16.89
C SER A 312 7.82 11.37 -16.99
N THR A 313 9.01 11.98 -17.15
CA THR A 313 10.28 11.25 -17.22
C THR A 313 10.59 10.52 -15.91
N GLU A 314 10.44 11.19 -14.77
CA GLU A 314 10.70 10.58 -13.46
C GLU A 314 9.71 9.45 -13.15
N LEU A 315 8.44 9.60 -13.55
CA LEU A 315 7.43 8.56 -13.41
C LEU A 315 7.79 7.31 -14.21
N GLU A 316 8.18 7.48 -15.48
CA GLU A 316 8.64 6.37 -16.34
C GLU A 316 9.87 5.66 -15.78
N MET A 317 10.84 6.40 -15.23
CA MET A 317 11.99 5.80 -14.56
C MET A 317 11.57 4.94 -13.36
N CYS A 318 10.64 5.42 -12.53
CA CYS A 318 10.12 4.65 -11.40
C CYS A 318 9.28 3.46 -11.84
N ARG A 319 8.51 3.57 -12.93
CA ARG A 319 7.74 2.47 -13.52
C ARG A 319 8.67 1.36 -14.02
N ALA A 320 9.71 1.71 -14.76
CA ALA A 320 10.72 0.74 -15.20
C ALA A 320 11.42 0.03 -14.01
N LEU A 321 11.69 0.77 -12.93
CA LEU A 321 12.24 0.20 -11.70
C LEU A 321 11.23 -0.75 -11.02
N LEU A 322 9.95 -0.40 -10.99
CA LEU A 322 8.88 -1.26 -10.48
C LEU A 322 8.82 -2.56 -11.28
N ASP A 323 8.78 -2.50 -12.60
CA ASP A 323 8.70 -3.68 -13.48
C ASP A 323 9.89 -4.62 -13.26
N LEU A 324 11.10 -4.07 -13.11
CA LEU A 324 12.29 -4.85 -12.77
C LEU A 324 12.09 -5.61 -11.46
N HIS A 325 11.60 -4.94 -10.41
CA HIS A 325 11.47 -5.54 -9.08
C HIS A 325 10.24 -6.45 -8.96
N MET A 326 9.14 -6.19 -9.67
CA MET A 326 8.02 -7.11 -9.84
C MET A 326 8.50 -8.45 -10.43
N ASN A 327 9.31 -8.39 -11.49
CA ASN A 327 9.90 -9.58 -12.10
C ASN A 327 10.87 -10.33 -11.17
N LYS A 328 11.65 -9.59 -10.35
CA LYS A 328 12.49 -10.22 -9.31
C LYS A 328 11.65 -10.89 -8.24
N TYR A 329 10.56 -10.24 -7.77
CA TYR A 329 9.66 -10.79 -6.76
C TYR A 329 9.02 -12.11 -7.24
N LYS A 330 8.45 -12.13 -8.45
CA LYS A 330 7.84 -13.33 -9.05
C LYS A 330 8.82 -14.51 -9.23
N ARG A 331 10.12 -14.24 -9.26
CA ARG A 331 11.20 -15.25 -9.35
C ARG A 331 11.85 -15.54 -8.00
N GLU A 332 11.27 -15.04 -6.90
CA GLU A 332 11.84 -15.18 -5.55
C GLU A 332 13.29 -14.65 -5.42
N ALA A 333 13.64 -13.66 -6.25
CA ALA A 333 14.99 -13.09 -6.33
C ALA A 333 15.08 -11.66 -5.80
N MET A 334 13.97 -11.11 -5.29
CA MET A 334 13.94 -9.74 -4.75
C MET A 334 14.58 -9.70 -3.36
N THR A 335 15.62 -8.89 -3.21
CA THR A 335 16.28 -8.70 -1.92
C THR A 335 15.61 -7.59 -1.09
N VAL A 336 15.88 -7.57 0.22
CA VAL A 336 15.43 -6.49 1.12
C VAL A 336 15.99 -5.13 0.66
N THR A 337 17.21 -5.11 0.09
CA THR A 337 17.84 -3.91 -0.48
C THR A 337 17.11 -3.44 -1.74
N ASP A 338 16.75 -4.36 -2.64
CA ASP A 338 15.94 -4.05 -3.82
C ASP A 338 14.62 -3.38 -3.45
N ALA A 339 13.90 -3.97 -2.46
CA ALA A 339 12.64 -3.44 -1.96
C ALA A 339 12.79 -2.04 -1.35
N ALA A 340 13.88 -1.81 -0.61
CA ALA A 340 14.18 -0.52 -0.02
C ALA A 340 14.50 0.55 -1.10
N MET A 341 15.25 0.20 -2.14
CA MET A 341 15.53 1.10 -3.27
C MET A 341 14.26 1.48 -4.00
N LEU A 342 13.41 0.51 -4.31
CA LEU A 342 12.15 0.74 -5.01
C LEU A 342 11.21 1.64 -4.21
N LYS A 343 10.99 1.31 -2.91
CA LYS A 343 10.12 2.10 -2.03
C LYS A 343 10.62 3.53 -1.90
N LEU A 344 11.93 3.73 -1.65
CA LEU A 344 12.54 5.05 -1.54
C LEU A 344 12.31 5.87 -2.81
N ALA A 345 12.69 5.32 -3.97
CA ALA A 345 12.58 6.02 -5.26
C ALA A 345 11.13 6.42 -5.58
N ALA A 346 10.18 5.48 -5.45
CA ALA A 346 8.79 5.70 -5.80
C ALA A 346 8.12 6.74 -4.89
N THR A 347 8.32 6.67 -3.56
CA THR A 347 7.64 7.57 -2.62
C THR A 347 8.23 8.99 -2.62
N GLU A 348 9.53 9.15 -2.83
CA GLU A 348 10.15 10.47 -2.99
C GLU A 348 9.74 11.11 -4.33
N MET A 349 9.72 10.36 -5.43
CA MET A 349 9.21 10.80 -6.73
C MET A 349 7.75 11.24 -6.63
N GLN A 350 6.89 10.44 -6.02
CA GLN A 350 5.47 10.76 -5.81
C GLN A 350 5.30 12.09 -5.09
N LEU A 351 5.98 12.29 -3.96
CA LEU A 351 5.85 13.51 -3.16
C LEU A 351 6.31 14.76 -3.95
N LYS A 352 7.41 14.65 -4.69
CA LYS A 352 7.87 15.70 -5.60
C LYS A 352 6.85 16.00 -6.69
N MET A 353 6.31 14.97 -7.33
CA MET A 353 5.38 15.12 -8.45
C MET A 353 4.06 15.76 -8.03
N VAL A 354 3.43 15.30 -6.93
CA VAL A 354 2.16 15.88 -6.47
C VAL A 354 2.33 17.35 -6.08
N ASN A 355 3.51 17.75 -5.58
CA ASN A 355 3.84 19.15 -5.30
C ASN A 355 3.90 19.99 -6.58
N GLU A 356 4.59 19.51 -7.61
CA GLU A 356 4.64 20.21 -8.91
C GLU A 356 3.27 20.27 -9.58
N CYS A 357 2.50 19.18 -9.54
CA CYS A 357 1.13 19.13 -10.06
C CYS A 357 0.21 20.14 -9.35
N LEU A 358 0.18 20.13 -8.02
CA LEU A 358 -0.62 21.08 -7.23
C LEU A 358 -0.28 22.52 -7.57
N GLN A 359 1.01 22.85 -7.72
CA GLN A 359 1.46 24.20 -8.07
C GLN A 359 0.87 24.69 -9.40
N LEU A 360 0.68 23.80 -10.37
CA LEU A 360 0.11 24.13 -11.68
C LEU A 360 -1.40 24.46 -11.61
N PHE A 361 -2.11 24.03 -10.56
CA PHE A 361 -3.50 24.45 -10.30
C PHE A 361 -3.61 25.84 -9.71
N GLY A 362 -2.50 26.41 -9.18
CA GLY A 362 -2.51 27.70 -8.51
C GLY A 362 -3.42 27.70 -7.27
N GLY A 363 -4.20 28.75 -7.04
CA GLY A 363 -5.09 28.85 -5.89
C GLY A 363 -6.13 27.73 -5.79
N TYR A 364 -6.60 27.21 -6.90
CA TYR A 364 -7.53 26.09 -6.93
C TYR A 364 -6.91 24.79 -6.38
N GLY A 365 -5.59 24.57 -6.54
CA GLY A 365 -4.91 23.44 -5.96
C GLY A 365 -4.88 23.43 -4.43
N TYR A 366 -5.17 24.58 -3.79
CA TYR A 366 -5.20 24.74 -2.33
C TYR A 366 -6.60 24.62 -1.71
N THR A 367 -7.59 24.24 -2.52
CA THR A 367 -8.98 24.06 -2.07
C THR A 367 -9.39 22.60 -2.11
N ASP A 368 -10.29 22.17 -1.22
CA ASP A 368 -10.76 20.78 -1.16
C ASP A 368 -11.69 20.42 -2.33
N GLU A 369 -12.20 21.39 -3.07
CA GLU A 369 -13.05 21.20 -4.25
C GLU A 369 -12.29 20.56 -5.43
N TYR A 370 -10.96 20.72 -5.46
CA TYR A 370 -10.12 20.13 -6.49
C TYR A 370 -9.38 18.91 -5.94
N PRO A 371 -9.55 17.73 -6.59
CA PRO A 371 -8.96 16.47 -6.09
C PRO A 371 -7.44 16.52 -5.88
N ILE A 372 -6.72 17.38 -6.60
CA ILE A 372 -5.26 17.50 -6.48
C ILE A 372 -4.80 17.86 -5.06
N SER A 373 -5.62 18.57 -4.28
CA SER A 373 -5.33 18.87 -2.87
C SER A 373 -5.30 17.59 -2.02
N ARG A 374 -6.22 16.64 -2.29
CA ARG A 374 -6.26 15.33 -1.66
C ARG A 374 -5.04 14.51 -2.07
N PHE A 375 -4.71 14.45 -3.35
CA PHE A 375 -3.48 13.79 -3.82
C PHE A 375 -2.24 14.29 -3.09
N TYR A 376 -2.11 15.60 -2.89
CA TYR A 376 -0.98 16.16 -2.16
C TYR A 376 -0.94 15.73 -0.69
N ARG A 377 -2.05 15.80 0.03
CA ARG A 377 -2.12 15.43 1.44
C ARG A 377 -1.86 13.94 1.66
N ASP A 378 -2.43 13.09 0.82
CA ASP A 378 -2.36 11.64 0.93
C ASP A 378 -0.98 11.09 0.64
N ALA A 379 -0.22 11.73 -0.27
CA ALA A 379 1.13 11.31 -0.63
C ALA A 379 2.12 11.41 0.55
N ARG A 380 1.93 12.38 1.46
CA ARG A 380 2.96 12.72 2.45
C ARG A 380 3.34 11.56 3.38
N VAL A 381 2.40 10.73 3.75
CA VAL A 381 2.64 9.64 4.70
C VAL A 381 3.47 8.50 4.10
N GLN A 382 3.50 8.36 2.77
CA GLN A 382 4.20 7.26 2.11
C GLN A 382 5.72 7.25 2.33
N THR A 383 6.32 8.41 2.56
CA THR A 383 7.75 8.50 2.93
C THR A 383 8.01 8.19 4.41
N ILE A 384 6.95 7.96 5.21
CA ILE A 384 7.03 7.73 6.66
C ILE A 384 6.75 6.26 7.01
N TYR A 385 5.60 5.71 6.59
CA TYR A 385 5.21 4.33 6.95
C TYR A 385 5.95 3.26 6.13
N ALA A 386 5.81 1.98 6.50
CA ALA A 386 6.52 0.84 5.92
C ALA A 386 8.06 1.01 5.91
N GLY A 387 8.55 1.81 6.85
CA GLY A 387 9.94 2.24 6.98
C GLY A 387 10.19 3.60 6.33
N SER A 388 10.62 4.59 7.16
CA SER A 388 10.87 5.95 6.65
C SER A 388 11.96 6.00 5.58
N SER A 389 12.02 7.10 4.83
CA SER A 389 13.09 7.33 3.85
C SER A 389 14.48 7.14 4.43
N GLU A 390 14.70 7.54 5.70
CA GLU A 390 15.97 7.36 6.41
C GLU A 390 16.26 5.87 6.67
N ILE A 391 15.25 5.09 7.08
CA ILE A 391 15.38 3.64 7.27
C ILE A 391 15.66 2.95 5.94
N MET A 392 15.01 3.37 4.84
CA MET A 392 15.32 2.83 3.50
C MET A 392 16.77 3.08 3.12
N LYS A 393 17.26 4.31 3.32
CA LYS A 393 18.67 4.67 3.06
C LYS A 393 19.63 3.84 3.90
N GLU A 394 19.32 3.60 5.18
CA GLU A 394 20.13 2.76 6.07
C GLU A 394 20.17 1.30 5.61
N VAL A 395 19.03 0.73 5.23
CA VAL A 395 18.95 -0.65 4.68
C VAL A 395 19.79 -0.79 3.41
N ILE A 396 19.68 0.18 2.50
CA ILE A 396 20.48 0.22 1.26
C ILE A 396 21.97 0.30 1.58
N ALA A 397 22.36 1.23 2.46
CA ALA A 397 23.76 1.43 2.83
C ALA A 397 24.38 0.17 3.47
N ARG A 398 23.65 -0.52 4.35
CA ARG A 398 24.09 -1.80 4.94
C ARG A 398 24.30 -2.88 3.86
N GLY A 399 23.36 -2.98 2.91
CA GLY A 399 23.50 -3.90 1.79
C GLY A 399 24.75 -3.63 0.93
N LEU A 400 25.04 -2.36 0.66
CA LEU A 400 26.23 -1.95 -0.13
C LEU A 400 27.55 -2.18 0.62
N LEU A 401 27.56 -2.00 1.94
CA LEU A 401 28.76 -2.08 2.79
C LEU A 401 29.00 -3.45 3.40
N GLY A 402 28.08 -4.42 3.16
CA GLY A 402 28.19 -5.78 3.71
C GLY A 402 28.05 -5.86 5.23
N ARG A 403 27.20 -5.02 5.86
CA ARG A 403 27.02 -4.93 7.30
C ARG A 403 25.67 -5.48 7.77
#